data_d1535a58e1bc0f33baf1ffa5f41f0966
#
_entry.id   d1535a58e1bc0f33baf1ffa5f41f0966
#
_cell.length_a   1.000
_cell.length_b   1.000
_cell.length_c   1.000
_cell.angle_alpha   90.00
_cell.angle_beta   90.00
_cell.angle_gamma   90.00
#
_symmetry.space_group_name_H-M   'P 1'
#
loop_
_entity.id
_entity.type
_entity.pdbx_description
1 polymer ?
#
loop_
_entity_poly.entity_id
_entity_poly.type
_entity_poly.pdbx_seq_one_letter_code
_entity_poly.pdbx_strand_id
1 'polypeptide(L)'
;MYKIDISERTLHFKQPAGTSRGVYTTRHSYYLTLTSDELPGVEGVGECATLPDLSCDAKPEYAVTLRQVCQMVEQMGRIPYDMIRAYPSITFGLETAFASFFDAAKKFLEIVPAEGASSSSEMLKQKGVSVPAGMENLVNLFDSPFGKGEEGITINGLVWMGTYEEMLARLEEKLQAGFHCVKLKIGAIDFFKELDLIKRIRDVYTQEQVELRV
;
A
#
# COMPACT_ATOMS: atom_id res chain seq x y z
N MET A 1 -14.46 -20.80 -8.78
CA MET A 1 -12.98 -20.92 -8.90
C MET A 1 -12.42 -19.55 -9.16
N TYR A 2 -11.29 -19.19 -8.49
CA TYR A 2 -10.61 -17.88 -8.73
C TYR A 2 -9.77 -17.92 -9.99
N LYS A 3 -9.66 -16.77 -10.67
CA LYS A 3 -8.76 -16.51 -11.82
C LYS A 3 -8.04 -15.20 -11.58
N ILE A 4 -6.77 -15.13 -12.01
CA ILE A 4 -5.92 -13.96 -11.82
C ILE A 4 -5.29 -13.57 -13.15
N ASP A 5 -5.68 -12.43 -13.67
CA ASP A 5 -5.00 -11.80 -14.80
C ASP A 5 -3.91 -10.86 -14.31
N ILE A 6 -2.74 -10.90 -14.98
CA ILE A 6 -1.59 -10.08 -14.65
C ILE A 6 -1.37 -9.06 -15.77
N SER A 7 -1.37 -7.79 -15.42
CA SER A 7 -0.97 -6.69 -16.30
C SER A 7 0.26 -5.97 -15.77
N GLU A 8 1.08 -5.45 -16.66
CA GLU A 8 2.33 -4.76 -16.33
C GLU A 8 2.23 -3.28 -16.69
N ARG A 9 2.76 -2.41 -15.83
CA ARG A 9 2.87 -0.98 -16.11
C ARG A 9 4.19 -0.42 -15.64
N THR A 10 4.81 0.39 -16.49
CA THR A 10 5.92 1.24 -16.10
C THR A 10 5.38 2.61 -15.76
N LEU A 11 5.49 3.01 -14.50
CA LEU A 11 5.10 4.33 -14.02
C LEU A 11 6.33 5.25 -14.08
N HIS A 12 6.14 6.49 -14.51
CA HIS A 12 7.17 7.52 -14.53
C HIS A 12 6.94 8.48 -13.37
N PHE A 13 7.96 8.71 -12.55
CA PHE A 13 7.89 9.70 -11.49
C PHE A 13 7.77 11.11 -12.08
N LYS A 14 6.90 11.95 -11.52
CA LYS A 14 6.78 13.36 -11.92
C LYS A 14 8.08 14.15 -11.65
N GLN A 15 8.82 13.73 -10.64
CA GLN A 15 10.14 14.22 -10.28
C GLN A 15 11.02 13.03 -9.90
N PRO A 16 12.33 13.05 -10.17
CA PRO A 16 13.22 11.98 -9.73
C PRO A 16 13.10 11.71 -8.23
N ALA A 17 12.94 10.45 -7.84
CA ALA A 17 12.82 10.04 -6.45
C ALA A 17 14.19 9.63 -5.91
N GLY A 18 14.81 10.50 -5.11
CA GLY A 18 16.08 10.22 -4.44
C GLY A 18 15.89 9.27 -3.25
N THR A 19 16.78 8.31 -3.10
CA THR A 19 16.88 7.42 -1.95
C THR A 19 18.32 7.29 -1.52
N SER A 20 18.59 6.66 -0.38
CA SER A 20 19.96 6.37 0.09
C SER A 20 20.76 5.46 -0.86
N ARG A 21 20.10 4.81 -1.82
CA ARG A 21 20.72 3.85 -2.76
C ARG A 21 20.75 4.32 -4.21
N GLY A 22 20.07 5.43 -4.53
CA GLY A 22 20.04 5.94 -5.89
C GLY A 22 18.84 6.81 -6.18
N VAL A 23 18.76 7.25 -7.42
CA VAL A 23 17.68 8.09 -7.93
C VAL A 23 16.87 7.29 -8.93
N TYR A 24 15.58 7.19 -8.70
CA TYR A 24 14.65 6.47 -9.56
C TYR A 24 13.80 7.45 -10.35
N THR A 25 13.65 7.18 -11.64
CA THR A 25 12.78 7.96 -12.55
C THR A 25 11.57 7.16 -13.01
N THR A 26 11.63 5.85 -12.84
CA THR A 26 10.55 4.91 -13.20
C THR A 26 10.33 3.88 -12.11
N ARG A 27 9.13 3.31 -12.07
CA ARG A 27 8.78 2.16 -11.26
C ARG A 27 8.00 1.18 -12.13
N HIS A 28 8.40 -0.08 -12.11
CA HIS A 28 7.68 -1.16 -12.76
C HIS A 28 6.75 -1.84 -11.75
N SER A 29 5.47 -1.97 -12.08
CA SER A 29 4.45 -2.57 -11.23
C SER A 29 3.68 -3.62 -12.00
N TYR A 30 3.28 -4.70 -11.30
CA TYR A 30 2.37 -5.72 -11.78
C TYR A 30 1.03 -5.55 -11.08
N TYR A 31 -0.06 -5.49 -11.84
CA TYR A 31 -1.41 -5.44 -11.32
C TYR A 31 -2.07 -6.79 -11.49
N LEU A 32 -2.71 -7.25 -10.43
CA LEU A 32 -3.46 -8.50 -10.38
C LEU A 32 -4.94 -8.17 -10.43
N THR A 33 -5.66 -8.68 -11.42
CA THR A 33 -7.11 -8.62 -11.47
C THR A 33 -7.66 -9.99 -11.10
N LEU A 34 -8.28 -10.08 -9.92
CA LEU A 34 -8.89 -11.30 -9.37
C LEU A 34 -10.36 -11.32 -9.73
N THR A 35 -10.80 -12.43 -10.31
CA THR A 35 -12.21 -12.73 -10.61
C THR A 35 -12.61 -14.09 -10.04
N SER A 36 -13.91 -14.37 -9.98
CA SER A 36 -14.44 -15.69 -9.56
C SER A 36 -15.62 -16.10 -10.41
N ASP A 37 -15.67 -17.39 -10.79
CA ASP A 37 -16.81 -17.97 -11.48
C ASP A 37 -18.09 -17.96 -10.61
N GLU A 38 -17.93 -17.86 -9.27
CA GLU A 38 -19.05 -17.82 -8.31
C GLU A 38 -19.76 -16.46 -8.33
N LEU A 39 -19.10 -15.40 -8.78
CA LEU A 39 -19.63 -14.03 -8.80
C LEU A 39 -19.19 -13.30 -10.06
N PRO A 40 -19.77 -13.63 -11.22
CA PRO A 40 -19.41 -13.00 -12.49
C PRO A 40 -19.62 -11.48 -12.47
N GLY A 41 -18.65 -10.73 -13.01
CA GLY A 41 -18.72 -9.27 -13.08
C GLY A 41 -18.17 -8.55 -11.84
N VAL A 42 -17.75 -9.27 -10.80
CA VAL A 42 -17.04 -8.71 -9.65
C VAL A 42 -15.56 -8.95 -9.80
N GLU A 43 -14.77 -7.90 -9.61
CA GLU A 43 -13.31 -7.91 -9.71
C GLU A 43 -12.67 -7.35 -8.46
N GLY A 44 -11.50 -7.88 -8.10
CA GLY A 44 -10.61 -7.32 -7.11
C GLY A 44 -9.25 -6.98 -7.71
N VAL A 45 -8.65 -5.87 -7.31
CA VAL A 45 -7.37 -5.43 -7.84
C VAL A 45 -6.32 -5.34 -6.73
N GLY A 46 -5.13 -5.89 -7.03
CA GLY A 46 -3.95 -5.76 -6.18
C GLY A 46 -2.74 -5.32 -7.00
N GLU A 47 -1.76 -4.71 -6.33
CA GLU A 47 -0.51 -4.25 -6.94
C GLU A 47 0.68 -4.96 -6.31
N CYS A 48 1.50 -5.60 -7.15
CA CYS A 48 2.80 -6.13 -6.79
C CYS A 48 3.87 -5.17 -7.31
N ALA A 49 4.52 -4.43 -6.42
CA ALA A 49 5.42 -3.38 -6.81
C ALA A 49 6.71 -3.42 -5.99
N THR A 50 7.81 -3.61 -6.67
CA THR A 50 9.15 -3.58 -6.09
C THR A 50 9.90 -2.32 -6.52
N LEU A 51 10.89 -1.91 -5.72
CA LEU A 51 11.90 -0.95 -6.12
C LEU A 51 13.24 -1.70 -6.25
N PRO A 52 13.94 -1.58 -7.39
CA PRO A 52 15.28 -2.13 -7.54
C PRO A 52 16.18 -1.72 -6.38
N ASP A 53 17.07 -2.60 -5.94
CA ASP A 53 18.06 -2.38 -4.87
C ASP A 53 17.50 -2.07 -3.47
N LEU A 54 16.19 -1.86 -3.34
CA LEU A 54 15.50 -1.56 -2.07
C LEU A 54 14.61 -2.71 -1.60
N SER A 55 13.79 -3.27 -2.49
CA SER A 55 12.90 -4.38 -2.13
C SER A 55 13.66 -5.69 -2.08
N CYS A 56 13.51 -6.46 -0.99
CA CYS A 56 14.21 -7.73 -0.81
C CYS A 56 13.82 -8.81 -1.84
N ASP A 57 12.67 -8.64 -2.46
CA ASP A 57 12.10 -9.52 -3.49
C ASP A 57 12.23 -8.96 -4.93
N ALA A 58 12.93 -7.85 -5.13
CA ALA A 58 13.27 -7.34 -6.47
C ALA A 58 14.37 -8.19 -7.11
N LYS A 59 14.01 -9.41 -7.53
CA LYS A 59 14.91 -10.42 -8.09
C LYS A 59 14.67 -10.62 -9.57
N PRO A 60 15.68 -11.10 -10.34
CA PRO A 60 15.54 -11.34 -11.79
C PRO A 60 14.37 -12.29 -12.15
N GLU A 61 14.12 -13.30 -11.30
CA GLU A 61 13.05 -14.27 -11.48
C GLU A 61 11.66 -13.79 -11.03
N TYR A 62 11.53 -12.56 -10.53
CA TYR A 62 10.30 -12.04 -9.91
C TYR A 62 9.04 -12.26 -10.77
N ALA A 63 9.08 -11.87 -12.05
CA ALA A 63 7.94 -12.00 -12.95
C ALA A 63 7.52 -13.45 -13.18
N VAL A 64 8.50 -14.37 -13.26
CA VAL A 64 8.25 -15.81 -13.41
C VAL A 64 7.62 -16.36 -12.14
N THR A 65 8.18 -16.02 -10.99
CA THR A 65 7.64 -16.42 -9.68
C THR A 65 6.22 -15.90 -9.49
N LEU A 66 5.95 -14.63 -9.82
CA LEU A 66 4.61 -14.07 -9.73
C LEU A 66 3.57 -14.88 -10.52
N ARG A 67 3.89 -15.22 -11.79
CA ARG A 67 2.99 -16.04 -12.62
C ARG A 67 2.75 -17.44 -12.03
N GLN A 68 3.80 -18.08 -11.53
CA GLN A 68 3.70 -19.39 -10.88
C GLN A 68 2.83 -19.32 -9.61
N VAL A 69 3.02 -18.30 -8.79
CA VAL A 69 2.22 -18.09 -7.57
C VAL A 69 0.75 -17.83 -7.91
N CYS A 70 0.45 -17.02 -8.92
CA CYS A 70 -0.94 -16.80 -9.36
C CYS A 70 -1.59 -18.13 -9.81
N GLN A 71 -0.89 -18.95 -10.57
CA GLN A 71 -1.37 -20.29 -10.96
C GLN A 71 -1.62 -21.20 -9.76
N MET A 72 -0.73 -21.17 -8.74
CA MET A 72 -0.96 -21.90 -7.49
C MET A 72 -2.19 -21.41 -6.75
N VAL A 73 -2.43 -20.09 -6.69
CA VAL A 73 -3.63 -19.51 -6.07
C VAL A 73 -4.88 -19.98 -6.79
N GLU A 74 -4.90 -19.99 -8.13
CA GLU A 74 -6.02 -20.49 -8.93
C GLU A 74 -6.33 -21.97 -8.65
N GLN A 75 -5.27 -22.80 -8.55
CA GLN A 75 -5.42 -24.25 -8.28
C GLN A 75 -5.83 -24.54 -6.83
N MET A 76 -5.26 -23.83 -5.86
CA MET A 76 -5.48 -24.08 -4.44
C MET A 76 -6.71 -23.33 -3.88
N GLY A 77 -7.19 -22.29 -4.59
CA GLY A 77 -8.24 -21.40 -4.12
C GLY A 77 -7.85 -20.53 -2.93
N ARG A 78 -6.53 -20.41 -2.60
CA ARG A 78 -6.04 -19.64 -1.45
C ARG A 78 -4.60 -19.17 -1.68
N ILE A 79 -4.16 -18.18 -0.90
CA ILE A 79 -2.77 -17.70 -0.93
C ILE A 79 -1.85 -18.74 -0.25
N PRO A 80 -0.77 -19.18 -0.93
CA PRO A 80 0.19 -20.14 -0.39
C PRO A 80 1.28 -19.44 0.46
N TYR A 81 0.90 -18.84 1.60
CA TYR A 81 1.77 -17.99 2.43
C TYR A 81 3.13 -18.61 2.76
N ASP A 82 3.15 -19.89 3.09
CA ASP A 82 4.40 -20.58 3.47
C ASP A 82 5.41 -20.66 2.32
N MET A 83 4.92 -20.71 1.08
CA MET A 83 5.74 -20.85 -0.13
C MET A 83 6.27 -19.51 -0.65
N ILE A 84 5.62 -18.40 -0.30
CA ILE A 84 5.92 -17.06 -0.83
C ILE A 84 6.52 -16.10 0.19
N ARG A 85 6.99 -16.58 1.35
CA ARG A 85 7.61 -15.76 2.41
C ARG A 85 8.74 -14.86 1.93
N ALA A 86 9.47 -15.29 0.88
CA ALA A 86 10.57 -14.52 0.29
C ALA A 86 10.11 -13.43 -0.70
N TYR A 87 8.79 -13.26 -0.90
CA TYR A 87 8.19 -12.35 -1.86
C TYR A 87 7.05 -11.52 -1.22
N PRO A 88 7.39 -10.60 -0.30
CA PRO A 88 6.39 -9.83 0.44
C PRO A 88 5.53 -8.94 -0.47
N SER A 89 6.05 -8.43 -1.58
CA SER A 89 5.26 -7.64 -2.53
C SER A 89 4.23 -8.48 -3.29
N ILE A 90 4.53 -9.76 -3.58
CA ILE A 90 3.55 -10.70 -4.15
C ILE A 90 2.45 -11.00 -3.12
N THR A 91 2.84 -11.26 -1.86
CA THR A 91 1.87 -11.45 -0.77
C THR A 91 0.94 -10.27 -0.66
N PHE A 92 1.48 -9.04 -0.59
CA PHE A 92 0.68 -7.81 -0.51
C PHE A 92 -0.26 -7.65 -1.70
N GLY A 93 0.22 -7.89 -2.93
CA GLY A 93 -0.61 -7.79 -4.13
C GLY A 93 -1.77 -8.79 -4.14
N LEU A 94 -1.53 -10.03 -3.71
CA LEU A 94 -2.58 -11.04 -3.59
C LEU A 94 -3.58 -10.70 -2.48
N GLU A 95 -3.11 -10.32 -1.28
CA GLU A 95 -3.98 -9.93 -0.18
C GLU A 95 -4.88 -8.75 -0.55
N THR A 96 -4.31 -7.73 -1.19
CA THR A 96 -5.10 -6.56 -1.63
C THR A 96 -6.07 -6.90 -2.76
N ALA A 97 -5.72 -7.81 -3.69
CA ALA A 97 -6.64 -8.30 -4.70
C ALA A 97 -7.83 -9.02 -4.08
N PHE A 98 -7.61 -9.93 -3.12
CA PHE A 98 -8.69 -10.62 -2.41
C PHE A 98 -9.53 -9.67 -1.56
N ALA A 99 -8.91 -8.76 -0.79
CA ALA A 99 -9.64 -7.78 0.01
C ALA A 99 -10.52 -6.88 -0.87
N SER A 100 -9.97 -6.41 -2.00
CA SER A 100 -10.71 -5.62 -3.00
C SER A 100 -11.89 -6.41 -3.60
N PHE A 101 -11.66 -7.69 -3.93
CA PHE A 101 -12.72 -8.58 -4.43
C PHE A 101 -13.84 -8.78 -3.40
N PHE A 102 -13.50 -9.06 -2.13
CA PHE A 102 -14.51 -9.25 -1.09
C PHE A 102 -15.30 -7.97 -0.80
N ASP A 103 -14.64 -6.80 -0.83
CA ASP A 103 -15.32 -5.53 -0.67
C ASP A 103 -16.30 -5.25 -1.83
N ALA A 104 -15.87 -5.49 -3.07
CA ALA A 104 -16.73 -5.40 -4.24
C ALA A 104 -17.89 -6.42 -4.19
N ALA A 105 -17.62 -7.65 -3.75
CA ALA A 105 -18.64 -8.69 -3.57
C ALA A 105 -19.70 -8.31 -2.53
N LYS A 106 -19.29 -7.76 -1.38
CA LYS A 106 -20.21 -7.24 -0.36
C LYS A 106 -21.13 -6.18 -0.93
N LYS A 107 -20.59 -5.21 -1.66
CA LYS A 107 -21.35 -4.14 -2.31
C LYS A 107 -22.33 -4.68 -3.35
N PHE A 108 -21.85 -5.58 -4.21
CA PHE A 108 -22.67 -6.21 -5.25
C PHE A 108 -23.85 -7.03 -4.68
N LEU A 109 -23.63 -7.71 -3.56
CA LEU A 109 -24.63 -8.55 -2.89
C LEU A 109 -25.45 -7.80 -1.82
N GLU A 110 -25.24 -6.50 -1.68
CA GLU A 110 -25.89 -5.63 -0.69
C GLU A 110 -25.75 -6.16 0.76
N ILE A 111 -24.56 -6.72 1.08
CA ILE A 111 -24.27 -7.22 2.42
C ILE A 111 -23.94 -6.06 3.34
N VAL A 112 -24.83 -5.77 4.29
CA VAL A 112 -24.63 -4.78 5.35
C VAL A 112 -24.45 -5.52 6.68
N PRO A 113 -23.27 -5.48 7.30
CA PRO A 113 -23.07 -6.06 8.63
C PRO A 113 -23.93 -5.30 9.65
N ALA A 114 -24.88 -5.96 10.31
CA ALA A 114 -25.60 -5.40 11.46
C ALA A 114 -24.83 -5.71 12.75
N GLU A 115 -24.91 -4.84 13.76
CA GLU A 115 -24.35 -5.11 15.09
C GLU A 115 -24.93 -6.44 15.65
N GLY A 116 -24.05 -7.39 16.00
CA GLY A 116 -24.43 -8.71 16.54
C GLY A 116 -24.87 -9.73 15.49
N ALA A 117 -24.78 -9.42 14.20
CA ALA A 117 -25.08 -10.38 13.12
C ALA A 117 -23.89 -11.31 12.81
N SER A 118 -24.15 -12.34 11.99
CA SER A 118 -23.13 -13.22 11.40
C SER A 118 -21.99 -12.40 10.76
N SER A 119 -20.75 -12.89 10.84
CA SER A 119 -19.60 -12.21 10.23
C SER A 119 -19.81 -12.00 8.73
N SER A 120 -19.23 -10.93 8.16
CA SER A 120 -19.31 -10.66 6.72
C SER A 120 -18.83 -11.85 5.88
N SER A 121 -17.88 -12.64 6.38
CA SER A 121 -17.40 -13.85 5.72
C SER A 121 -18.45 -14.97 5.71
N GLU A 122 -19.25 -15.14 6.79
CA GLU A 122 -20.37 -16.09 6.83
C GLU A 122 -21.49 -15.65 5.88
N MET A 123 -21.80 -14.37 5.83
CA MET A 123 -22.80 -13.83 4.92
C MET A 123 -22.40 -14.02 3.45
N LEU A 124 -21.14 -13.81 3.10
CA LEU A 124 -20.62 -14.12 1.76
C LEU A 124 -20.77 -15.60 1.42
N LYS A 125 -20.38 -16.50 2.35
CA LYS A 125 -20.54 -17.95 2.18
C LYS A 125 -22.00 -18.37 1.97
N GLN A 126 -22.94 -17.79 2.72
CA GLN A 126 -24.39 -18.03 2.55
C GLN A 126 -24.91 -17.58 1.18
N LYS A 127 -24.28 -16.56 0.58
CA LYS A 127 -24.57 -16.09 -0.80
C LYS A 127 -23.81 -16.85 -1.88
N GLY A 128 -23.07 -17.92 -1.53
CA GLY A 128 -22.34 -18.77 -2.47
C GLY A 128 -20.96 -18.26 -2.86
N VAL A 129 -20.43 -17.27 -2.14
CA VAL A 129 -19.05 -16.76 -2.37
C VAL A 129 -18.09 -17.46 -1.43
N SER A 130 -17.12 -18.17 -1.98
CA SER A 130 -16.08 -18.85 -1.22
C SER A 130 -15.15 -17.85 -0.55
N VAL A 131 -14.98 -17.96 0.77
CA VAL A 131 -13.94 -17.27 1.53
C VAL A 131 -12.95 -18.32 2.00
N PRO A 132 -11.72 -18.36 1.46
CA PRO A 132 -10.73 -19.38 1.82
C PRO A 132 -10.33 -19.29 3.29
N ALA A 133 -10.07 -20.45 3.90
CA ALA A 133 -9.63 -20.53 5.29
C ALA A 133 -8.31 -19.74 5.50
N GLY A 134 -8.25 -18.95 6.57
CA GLY A 134 -7.13 -18.07 6.90
C GLY A 134 -7.15 -16.73 6.18
N MET A 135 -8.20 -16.43 5.40
CA MET A 135 -8.34 -15.16 4.68
C MET A 135 -9.57 -14.35 5.15
N GLU A 136 -10.21 -14.76 6.23
CA GLU A 136 -11.41 -14.12 6.78
C GLU A 136 -11.17 -12.65 7.18
N ASN A 137 -9.96 -12.34 7.63
CA ASN A 137 -9.55 -10.98 7.97
C ASN A 137 -9.54 -10.04 6.75
N LEU A 138 -9.33 -10.55 5.54
CA LEU A 138 -9.33 -9.75 4.30
C LEU A 138 -10.74 -9.28 3.91
N VAL A 139 -11.79 -10.01 4.34
CA VAL A 139 -13.18 -9.65 4.05
C VAL A 139 -13.55 -8.30 4.66
N ASN A 140 -13.00 -7.97 5.82
CA ASN A 140 -13.33 -6.77 6.59
C ASN A 140 -12.22 -5.71 6.57
N LEU A 141 -11.21 -5.87 5.71
CA LEU A 141 -10.04 -4.98 5.69
C LEU A 141 -10.42 -3.50 5.48
N PHE A 142 -11.45 -3.22 4.69
CA PHE A 142 -11.93 -1.86 4.40
C PHE A 142 -13.15 -1.43 5.22
N ASP A 143 -13.57 -2.21 6.22
CA ASP A 143 -14.77 -1.92 7.02
C ASP A 143 -14.52 -0.91 8.17
N SER A 144 -13.28 -0.42 8.34
CA SER A 144 -12.96 0.64 9.30
C SER A 144 -13.62 1.97 8.90
N PRO A 145 -13.88 2.89 9.86
CA PRO A 145 -14.37 4.23 9.54
C PRO A 145 -13.50 4.96 8.51
N PHE A 146 -12.17 4.79 8.58
CA PHE A 146 -11.25 5.32 7.58
C PHE A 146 -11.47 4.69 6.20
N GLY A 147 -11.60 3.36 6.12
CA GLY A 147 -11.85 2.66 4.85
C GLY A 147 -13.17 3.04 4.19
N LYS A 148 -14.18 3.42 4.99
CA LYS A 148 -15.48 3.93 4.54
C LYS A 148 -15.48 5.44 4.22
N GLY A 149 -14.39 6.15 4.51
CA GLY A 149 -14.30 7.61 4.35
C GLY A 149 -15.07 8.41 5.41
N GLU A 150 -15.43 7.80 6.54
CA GLU A 150 -16.15 8.43 7.65
C GLU A 150 -15.22 9.20 8.59
N GLU A 151 -13.96 8.78 8.67
CA GLU A 151 -12.92 9.39 9.49
C GLU A 151 -11.61 9.55 8.72
N GLY A 152 -10.83 10.59 9.08
CA GLY A 152 -9.48 10.79 8.61
C GLY A 152 -8.44 10.10 9.50
N ILE A 153 -7.25 9.82 8.94
CA ILE A 153 -6.07 9.40 9.69
C ILE A 153 -5.07 10.54 9.70
N THR A 154 -4.58 10.91 10.89
CA THR A 154 -3.50 11.91 11.02
C THR A 154 -2.23 11.41 10.36
N ILE A 155 -1.68 12.21 9.46
CA ILE A 155 -0.43 11.92 8.75
C ILE A 155 0.61 13.01 9.01
N ASN A 156 1.88 12.69 8.81
CA ASN A 156 2.96 13.68 8.83
C ASN A 156 3.13 14.36 7.46
N GLY A 157 3.57 15.62 7.48
CA GLY A 157 4.14 16.29 6.31
C GLY A 157 5.53 15.71 6.00
N LEU A 158 5.79 15.31 4.77
CA LEU A 158 7.10 14.79 4.36
C LEU A 158 7.91 15.86 3.62
N VAL A 159 9.12 16.15 4.14
CA VAL A 159 10.15 16.90 3.45
C VAL A 159 11.14 15.90 2.84
N TRP A 160 11.00 15.68 1.53
CA TRP A 160 11.85 14.75 0.78
C TRP A 160 13.25 15.33 0.54
N MET A 161 14.22 14.44 0.31
CA MET A 161 15.60 14.81 -0.05
C MET A 161 15.62 15.73 -1.28
N GLY A 162 16.56 16.69 -1.27
CA GLY A 162 16.78 17.66 -2.34
C GLY A 162 17.98 18.55 -1.99
N THR A 163 18.13 19.68 -2.66
CA THR A 163 19.05 20.73 -2.22
C THR A 163 18.54 21.35 -0.91
N TYR A 164 19.41 22.09 -0.22
CA TYR A 164 19.01 22.80 1.00
C TYR A 164 17.81 23.73 0.75
N GLU A 165 17.82 24.47 -0.35
CA GLU A 165 16.78 25.42 -0.72
C GLU A 165 15.44 24.72 -1.01
N GLU A 166 15.48 23.58 -1.73
CA GLU A 166 14.29 22.76 -2.00
C GLU A 166 13.71 22.16 -0.72
N MET A 167 14.56 21.67 0.17
CA MET A 167 14.12 21.10 1.45
C MET A 167 13.52 22.17 2.35
N LEU A 168 14.13 23.38 2.39
CA LEU A 168 13.60 24.52 3.14
C LEU A 168 12.22 24.94 2.61
N ALA A 169 12.08 25.10 1.29
CA ALA A 169 10.80 25.46 0.68
C ALA A 169 9.70 24.43 0.96
N ARG A 170 10.01 23.13 0.86
CA ARG A 170 9.09 22.05 1.19
C ARG A 170 8.71 22.05 2.68
N LEU A 171 9.66 22.35 3.55
CA LEU A 171 9.42 22.47 4.98
C LEU A 171 8.43 23.60 5.28
N GLU A 172 8.66 24.77 4.74
CA GLU A 172 7.78 25.94 4.89
C GLU A 172 6.38 25.64 4.35
N GLU A 173 6.26 25.00 3.18
CA GLU A 173 4.99 24.56 2.62
C GLU A 173 4.22 23.65 3.58
N LYS A 174 4.87 22.66 4.22
CA LYS A 174 4.21 21.73 5.14
C LYS A 174 3.75 22.44 6.42
N LEU A 175 4.56 23.35 6.94
CA LEU A 175 4.20 24.14 8.12
C LEU A 175 3.02 25.08 7.82
N GLN A 176 3.01 25.75 6.67
CA GLN A 176 1.90 26.59 6.23
C GLN A 176 0.63 25.81 5.98
N ALA A 177 0.75 24.55 5.49
CA ALA A 177 -0.39 23.64 5.33
C ALA A 177 -0.95 23.08 6.65
N GLY A 178 -0.37 23.45 7.80
CA GLY A 178 -0.87 23.08 9.11
C GLY A 178 -0.48 21.70 9.62
N PHE A 179 0.58 21.08 9.07
CA PHE A 179 1.08 19.82 9.61
C PHE A 179 1.69 20.04 11.00
N HIS A 180 1.18 19.31 12.00
CA HIS A 180 1.71 19.29 13.37
C HIS A 180 2.83 18.25 13.56
N CYS A 181 3.10 17.41 12.57
CA CYS A 181 4.22 16.49 12.53
C CYS A 181 4.89 16.58 11.17
N VAL A 182 6.20 16.86 11.15
CA VAL A 182 7.00 16.94 9.91
C VAL A 182 8.10 15.91 9.97
N LYS A 183 8.20 15.09 8.92
CA LYS A 183 9.28 14.12 8.74
C LYS A 183 10.29 14.67 7.74
N LEU A 184 11.50 14.95 8.22
CA LEU A 184 12.61 15.44 7.41
C LEU A 184 13.52 14.28 6.99
N LYS A 185 13.66 14.03 5.69
CA LYS A 185 14.59 13.03 5.16
C LYS A 185 16.01 13.60 5.17
N ILE A 186 16.89 13.08 6.04
CA ILE A 186 18.27 13.51 6.20
C ILE A 186 19.26 12.54 5.56
N GLY A 187 20.53 12.94 5.45
CA GLY A 187 21.64 12.13 4.94
C GLY A 187 21.95 12.34 3.44
N ALA A 188 21.37 13.38 2.80
CA ALA A 188 21.58 13.67 1.38
C ALA A 188 22.38 14.94 1.09
N ILE A 189 22.47 15.85 2.07
CA ILE A 189 23.21 17.12 1.96
C ILE A 189 24.20 17.24 3.13
N ASP A 190 24.95 18.35 3.17
CA ASP A 190 25.90 18.62 4.26
C ASP A 190 25.19 18.61 5.62
N PHE A 191 25.81 17.97 6.60
CA PHE A 191 25.26 17.79 7.95
C PHE A 191 24.90 19.11 8.65
N PHE A 192 25.72 20.14 8.50
CA PHE A 192 25.45 21.44 9.14
C PHE A 192 24.26 22.16 8.48
N LYS A 193 24.04 21.96 7.20
CA LYS A 193 22.85 22.43 6.51
C LYS A 193 21.58 21.68 6.98
N GLU A 194 21.68 20.39 7.24
CA GLU A 194 20.57 19.63 7.83
C GLU A 194 20.25 20.10 9.26
N LEU A 195 21.27 20.35 10.06
CA LEU A 195 21.09 20.97 11.40
C LEU A 195 20.47 22.36 11.32
N ASP A 196 20.80 23.17 10.32
CA ASP A 196 20.19 24.49 10.13
C ASP A 196 18.69 24.38 9.84
N LEU A 197 18.27 23.42 8.99
CA LEU A 197 16.84 23.13 8.77
C LEU A 197 16.10 22.78 10.07
N ILE A 198 16.72 21.95 10.92
CA ILE A 198 16.15 21.56 12.21
C ILE A 198 16.04 22.77 13.14
N LYS A 199 17.08 23.62 13.21
CA LYS A 199 17.08 24.83 14.02
C LYS A 199 15.98 25.80 13.60
N ARG A 200 15.81 26.05 12.30
CA ARG A 200 14.74 26.92 11.76
C ARG A 200 13.35 26.49 12.20
N ILE A 201 13.08 25.19 12.28
CA ILE A 201 11.81 24.71 12.83
C ILE A 201 11.71 25.11 14.30
N ARG A 202 12.76 24.87 15.10
CA ARG A 202 12.77 25.09 16.54
C ARG A 202 12.84 26.58 16.96
N ASP A 203 13.32 27.45 16.08
CA ASP A 203 13.29 28.90 16.29
C ASP A 203 11.86 29.48 16.20
N VAL A 204 10.94 28.77 15.50
CA VAL A 204 9.57 29.24 15.28
C VAL A 204 8.54 28.41 16.06
N TYR A 205 8.76 27.10 16.20
CA TYR A 205 7.79 26.16 16.77
C TYR A 205 8.40 25.36 17.93
N THR A 206 7.67 25.29 19.04
CA THR A 206 8.03 24.41 20.15
C THR A 206 7.80 22.93 19.77
N GLN A 207 8.29 22.00 20.61
CA GLN A 207 8.10 20.57 20.38
C GLN A 207 6.62 20.17 20.47
N GLU A 208 5.85 20.86 21.30
CA GLU A 208 4.42 20.65 21.47
C GLU A 208 3.59 21.14 20.27
N GLN A 209 4.08 22.18 19.59
CA GLN A 209 3.41 22.72 18.39
C GLN A 209 3.68 21.89 17.15
N VAL A 210 4.94 21.45 16.95
CA VAL A 210 5.33 20.66 15.79
C VAL A 210 6.29 19.53 16.22
N GLU A 211 5.83 18.29 16.09
CA GLU A 211 6.68 17.11 16.18
C GLU A 211 7.61 17.04 14.97
N LEU A 212 8.90 16.85 15.19
CA LEU A 212 9.88 16.64 14.14
C LEU A 212 10.40 15.21 14.19
N ARG A 213 10.35 14.52 13.05
CA ARG A 213 10.94 13.20 12.81
C ARG A 213 12.07 13.31 11.80
N VAL A 214 13.19 12.63 12.05
CA VAL A 214 14.37 12.56 11.18
C VAL A 214 14.77 11.12 10.91
#